data_d8c6f6917c8956558a168fc8e19a16ed
#
_entry.id   d8c6f6917c8956558a168fc8e19a16ed
#
_cell.length_a   1.000
_cell.length_b   1.000
_cell.length_c   1.000
_cell.angle_alpha   90.00
_cell.angle_beta   90.00
_cell.angle_gamma   90.00
#
_symmetry.space_group_name_H-M   'P 1'
#
loop_
_entity.id
_entity.type
_entity.pdbx_description
1 polymer ?
#
loop_
_entity_poly.entity_id
_entity_poly.type
_entity_poly.pdbx_seq_one_letter_code
_entity_poly.pdbx_strand_id
1 'polypeptide(L)'
;MYCNQKKMMTLIAILQDAVCQAMTNDDPDDILFSFVARIGSFLGAGKAFLFDDTPIHFYCWTPDGMTYDTARVIPSEDRQKLRSWFKDLASRAHPVFIADTADWPDLDSSVKENMHRAHIHNVAAMAFFMPDKRIGAIVLENIHPDAREQADGLLRLAGSFLLVLLKGRDHIYQMRNHSFIDQMTGVFNRNAFDAYQQHVNCQVSMGVLFADINNLKKTNDEEGHASGDRLICHTASILQQYRHGGEVFRIGGDEFVIIWQHVEERDFYQACCQIRRQIAFQNLNIALGYHWVAEAVQGLPPVLQAADKHMYEAKRCYHKQQVSR
;
A
#
# COMPACT_ATOMS: atom_id res chain seq x y z
N MET A 1 -35.97 2.19 -28.67
CA MET A 1 -36.34 2.58 -27.30
C MET A 1 -36.08 1.45 -26.29
N TYR A 2 -36.56 0.22 -26.52
CA TYR A 2 -36.40 -0.93 -25.59
C TYR A 2 -34.94 -1.37 -25.36
N CYS A 3 -34.09 -1.31 -26.39
CA CYS A 3 -32.67 -1.70 -26.29
C CYS A 3 -31.85 -0.74 -25.37
N ASN A 4 -32.14 0.56 -25.40
CA ASN A 4 -31.51 1.56 -24.55
C ASN A 4 -31.92 1.43 -23.09
N GLN A 5 -33.16 1.06 -22.81
CA GLN A 5 -33.65 0.85 -21.45
C GLN A 5 -32.97 -0.35 -20.76
N LYS A 6 -32.82 -1.47 -21.48
CA LYS A 6 -32.14 -2.67 -20.96
C LYS A 6 -30.67 -2.40 -20.64
N LYS A 7 -29.98 -1.65 -21.49
CA LYS A 7 -28.59 -1.27 -21.31
C LYS A 7 -28.38 -0.29 -20.10
N MET A 8 -29.31 0.66 -19.94
CA MET A 8 -29.33 1.55 -18.80
C MET A 8 -29.52 0.78 -17.48
N MET A 9 -30.41 -0.20 -17.45
CA MET A 9 -30.65 -1.07 -16.30
C MET A 9 -29.40 -1.89 -15.96
N THR A 10 -28.69 -2.40 -16.96
CA THR A 10 -27.43 -3.13 -16.73
C THR A 10 -26.36 -2.20 -16.13
N LEU A 11 -26.27 -0.97 -16.61
CA LEU A 11 -25.35 0.02 -16.05
C LEU A 11 -25.66 0.33 -14.58
N ILE A 12 -26.93 0.57 -14.27
CA ILE A 12 -27.38 0.80 -12.90
C ILE A 12 -27.03 -0.42 -12.02
N ALA A 13 -27.21 -1.62 -12.52
CA ALA A 13 -26.84 -2.85 -11.81
C ALA A 13 -25.33 -2.94 -11.54
N ILE A 14 -24.46 -2.56 -12.51
CA ILE A 14 -23.01 -2.51 -12.31
C ILE A 14 -22.64 -1.51 -11.20
N LEU A 15 -23.26 -0.32 -11.21
CA LEU A 15 -23.02 0.70 -10.21
C LEU A 15 -23.52 0.29 -8.82
N GLN A 16 -24.72 -0.30 -8.75
CA GLN A 16 -25.30 -0.79 -7.49
C GLN A 16 -24.44 -1.90 -6.87
N ASP A 17 -23.98 -2.83 -7.70
CA ASP A 17 -23.13 -3.92 -7.22
C ASP A 17 -21.77 -3.42 -6.73
N ALA A 18 -21.17 -2.44 -7.40
CA ALA A 18 -19.95 -1.80 -6.91
C ALA A 18 -20.15 -1.10 -5.55
N VAL A 19 -21.31 -0.47 -5.33
CA VAL A 19 -21.67 0.10 -4.02
C VAL A 19 -21.83 -1.00 -2.98
N CYS A 20 -22.52 -2.09 -3.30
CA CYS A 20 -22.71 -3.20 -2.38
C CYS A 20 -21.37 -3.85 -2.01
N GLN A 21 -20.48 -4.05 -2.98
CA GLN A 21 -19.13 -4.56 -2.73
C GLN A 21 -18.31 -3.60 -1.87
N ALA A 22 -18.42 -2.28 -2.09
CA ALA A 22 -17.75 -1.27 -1.26
C ALA A 22 -18.21 -1.30 0.20
N MET A 23 -19.41 -1.81 0.48
CA MET A 23 -19.93 -1.96 1.83
C MET A 23 -19.60 -3.30 2.51
N THR A 24 -19.20 -4.31 1.73
CA THR A 24 -19.05 -5.69 2.20
C THR A 24 -17.66 -6.27 2.00
N ASN A 25 -16.81 -5.63 1.18
CA ASN A 25 -15.47 -6.10 0.89
C ASN A 25 -14.43 -5.37 1.74
N ASP A 26 -13.50 -6.12 2.33
CA ASP A 26 -12.46 -5.57 3.21
C ASP A 26 -11.32 -4.90 2.44
N ASP A 27 -11.15 -5.22 1.14
CA ASP A 27 -10.12 -4.62 0.30
C ASP A 27 -10.71 -3.63 -0.73
N PRO A 28 -10.45 -2.33 -0.58
CA PRO A 28 -10.95 -1.32 -1.49
C PRO A 28 -10.35 -1.41 -2.91
N ASP A 29 -9.19 -2.04 -3.09
CA ASP A 29 -8.58 -2.24 -4.41
C ASP A 29 -9.34 -3.29 -5.22
N ASP A 30 -9.84 -4.34 -4.59
CA ASP A 30 -10.69 -5.35 -5.24
C ASP A 30 -11.99 -4.74 -5.80
N ILE A 31 -12.53 -3.74 -5.11
CA ILE A 31 -13.73 -3.02 -5.57
C ILE A 31 -13.44 -2.24 -6.85
N LEU A 32 -12.34 -1.48 -6.87
CA LEU A 32 -11.89 -0.73 -8.05
C LEU A 32 -11.64 -1.66 -9.23
N PHE A 33 -11.00 -2.79 -8.95
CA PHE A 33 -10.72 -3.83 -9.95
C PHE A 33 -11.99 -4.40 -10.56
N SER A 34 -12.90 -4.86 -9.71
CA SER A 34 -14.19 -5.42 -10.14
C SER A 34 -14.98 -4.40 -10.96
N PHE A 35 -14.96 -3.13 -10.58
CA PHE A 35 -15.64 -2.06 -11.31
C PHE A 35 -15.05 -1.87 -12.71
N VAL A 36 -13.72 -1.78 -12.84
CA VAL A 36 -13.03 -1.66 -14.13
C VAL A 36 -13.31 -2.87 -15.03
N ALA A 37 -13.23 -4.07 -14.46
CA ALA A 37 -13.50 -5.31 -15.18
C ALA A 37 -14.93 -5.37 -15.76
N ARG A 38 -15.92 -4.95 -14.99
CA ARG A 38 -17.32 -4.93 -15.42
C ARG A 38 -17.58 -3.92 -16.51
N ILE A 39 -16.98 -2.73 -16.43
CA ILE A 39 -17.08 -1.72 -17.50
C ILE A 39 -16.43 -2.24 -18.78
N GLY A 40 -15.21 -2.78 -18.68
CA GLY A 40 -14.52 -3.36 -19.83
C GLY A 40 -15.30 -4.48 -20.50
N SER A 41 -15.79 -5.42 -19.72
CA SER A 41 -16.61 -6.54 -20.19
C SER A 41 -17.93 -6.06 -20.83
N PHE A 42 -18.61 -5.08 -20.21
CA PHE A 42 -19.89 -4.56 -20.72
C PHE A 42 -19.76 -3.88 -22.09
N LEU A 43 -18.65 -3.18 -22.32
CA LEU A 43 -18.36 -2.49 -23.59
C LEU A 43 -17.60 -3.38 -24.59
N GLY A 44 -17.33 -4.63 -24.25
CA GLY A 44 -16.56 -5.55 -25.09
C GLY A 44 -15.16 -5.04 -25.40
N ALA A 45 -14.52 -4.41 -24.40
CA ALA A 45 -13.17 -3.89 -24.56
C ALA A 45 -12.14 -5.02 -24.62
N GLY A 46 -11.09 -4.85 -25.40
CA GLY A 46 -9.93 -5.74 -25.38
C GLY A 46 -9.10 -5.54 -24.10
N LYS A 47 -9.14 -4.32 -23.53
CA LYS A 47 -8.50 -3.99 -22.26
C LYS A 47 -9.19 -2.80 -21.63
N ALA A 48 -9.28 -2.80 -20.30
CA ALA A 48 -9.75 -1.68 -19.51
C ALA A 48 -8.78 -1.42 -18.35
N PHE A 49 -8.47 -0.17 -18.08
CA PHE A 49 -7.66 0.16 -16.92
C PHE A 49 -8.07 1.48 -16.28
N LEU A 50 -7.86 1.55 -14.97
CA LEU A 50 -7.94 2.76 -14.18
C LEU A 50 -6.51 3.20 -13.83
N PHE A 51 -6.22 4.45 -14.10
CA PHE A 51 -4.99 5.14 -13.71
C PHE A 51 -5.24 6.01 -12.50
N ASP A 52 -4.36 5.95 -11.51
CA ASP A 52 -4.27 6.86 -10.36
C ASP A 52 -2.84 7.37 -10.22
N ASP A 53 -2.68 8.68 -10.13
CA ASP A 53 -1.41 9.39 -10.28
C ASP A 53 -0.47 9.26 -9.06
N THR A 54 -0.99 8.98 -7.86
CA THR A 54 -0.13 9.05 -6.65
C THR A 54 -0.58 8.10 -5.53
N PRO A 55 0.25 7.13 -5.15
CA PRO A 55 1.34 6.57 -5.97
C PRO A 55 0.76 6.04 -7.29
N ILE A 56 1.57 5.98 -8.35
CA ILE A 56 1.05 5.55 -9.65
C ILE A 56 0.53 4.11 -9.53
N HIS A 57 -0.79 3.97 -9.56
CA HIS A 57 -1.49 2.69 -9.55
C HIS A 57 -2.22 2.46 -10.87
N PHE A 58 -2.23 1.22 -11.30
CA PHE A 58 -3.01 0.76 -12.43
C PHE A 58 -3.84 -0.46 -12.02
N TYR A 59 -5.14 -0.36 -12.23
CA TYR A 59 -6.06 -1.48 -12.11
C TYR A 59 -6.40 -1.91 -13.53
N CYS A 60 -5.82 -2.98 -14.02
CA CYS A 60 -5.92 -3.40 -15.40
C CYS A 60 -6.68 -4.72 -15.52
N TRP A 61 -7.66 -4.73 -16.40
CA TRP A 61 -8.45 -5.89 -16.77
C TRP A 61 -8.33 -6.18 -18.29
N THR A 62 -8.23 -7.46 -18.61
CA THR A 62 -8.37 -8.00 -19.98
C THR A 62 -9.32 -9.21 -19.94
N PRO A 63 -9.85 -9.68 -21.07
CA PRO A 63 -10.66 -10.89 -21.11
C PRO A 63 -9.95 -12.14 -20.52
N ASP A 64 -8.62 -12.18 -20.57
CA ASP A 64 -7.80 -13.29 -20.09
C ASP A 64 -7.45 -13.19 -18.59
N GLY A 65 -7.72 -12.06 -17.95
CA GLY A 65 -7.45 -11.88 -16.53
C GLY A 65 -7.17 -10.44 -16.10
N MET A 66 -6.75 -10.32 -14.86
CA MET A 66 -6.50 -9.05 -14.20
C MET A 66 -5.04 -8.93 -13.76
N THR A 67 -4.47 -7.71 -13.75
CA THR A 67 -3.12 -7.46 -13.27
C THR A 67 -2.99 -6.10 -12.58
N TYR A 68 -2.21 -6.07 -11.49
CA TYR A 68 -1.76 -4.84 -10.82
C TYR A 68 -0.37 -4.41 -11.28
N ASP A 69 0.28 -5.21 -12.15
CA ASP A 69 1.64 -4.93 -12.58
C ASP A 69 1.68 -3.73 -13.53
N THR A 70 2.00 -2.58 -12.96
CA THR A 70 2.13 -1.31 -13.66
C THR A 70 3.10 -1.39 -14.85
N ALA A 71 4.17 -2.19 -14.73
CA ALA A 71 5.17 -2.33 -15.79
C ALA A 71 4.62 -3.09 -17.00
N ARG A 72 3.68 -4.01 -16.79
CA ARG A 72 3.00 -4.73 -17.86
C ARG A 72 1.90 -3.92 -18.54
N VAL A 73 1.36 -2.90 -17.84
CA VAL A 73 0.27 -2.08 -18.39
C VAL A 73 0.81 -0.98 -19.29
N ILE A 74 1.83 -0.23 -18.83
CA ILE A 74 2.39 0.90 -19.56
C ILE A 74 3.91 0.95 -19.33
N PRO A 75 4.73 0.97 -20.39
CA PRO A 75 6.17 1.16 -20.29
C PRO A 75 6.54 2.42 -19.50
N SER A 76 7.62 2.37 -18.75
CA SER A 76 8.06 3.48 -17.88
C SER A 76 8.31 4.79 -18.65
N GLU A 77 8.79 4.68 -19.88
CA GLU A 77 9.06 5.80 -20.80
C GLU A 77 7.80 6.52 -21.27
N ASP A 78 6.67 5.82 -21.33
CA ASP A 78 5.40 6.37 -21.78
C ASP A 78 4.55 6.97 -20.64
N ARG A 79 4.86 6.66 -19.38
CA ARG A 79 4.04 7.09 -18.22
C ARG A 79 3.96 8.60 -18.08
N GLN A 80 5.06 9.32 -18.28
CA GLN A 80 5.08 10.77 -18.17
C GLN A 80 4.29 11.45 -19.30
N LYS A 81 4.37 10.90 -20.52
CA LYS A 81 3.60 11.38 -21.68
C LYS A 81 2.10 11.15 -21.48
N LEU A 82 1.73 9.97 -21.01
CA LEU A 82 0.34 9.64 -20.69
C LEU A 82 -0.21 10.49 -19.55
N ARG A 83 0.57 10.77 -18.52
CA ARG A 83 0.19 11.67 -17.45
C ARG A 83 -0.13 13.07 -17.97
N SER A 84 0.67 13.61 -18.88
CA SER A 84 0.43 14.91 -19.52
C SER A 84 -0.86 14.90 -20.31
N TRP A 85 -1.11 13.83 -21.06
CA TRP A 85 -2.35 13.65 -21.80
C TRP A 85 -3.59 13.52 -20.91
N PHE A 86 -3.52 12.73 -19.84
CA PHE A 86 -4.61 12.62 -18.86
C PHE A 86 -4.90 13.95 -18.18
N LYS A 87 -3.88 14.77 -17.92
CA LYS A 87 -4.07 16.11 -17.37
C LYS A 87 -4.85 17.02 -18.32
N ASP A 88 -4.54 17.01 -19.61
CA ASP A 88 -5.27 17.74 -20.62
C ASP A 88 -6.72 17.23 -20.74
N LEU A 89 -6.90 15.90 -20.78
CA LEU A 89 -8.21 15.26 -20.83
C LEU A 89 -9.07 15.59 -19.60
N ALA A 90 -8.50 15.61 -18.40
CA ALA A 90 -9.20 15.98 -17.18
C ALA A 90 -9.67 17.45 -17.19
N SER A 91 -8.91 18.33 -17.86
CA SER A 91 -9.30 19.75 -18.04
C SER A 91 -10.50 19.92 -18.96
N ARG A 92 -10.72 18.99 -19.87
CA ARG A 92 -11.87 19.02 -20.81
C ARG A 92 -13.19 18.56 -20.16
N ALA A 93 -13.12 17.79 -19.07
CA ALA A 93 -14.25 17.22 -18.33
C ALA A 93 -15.23 16.39 -19.21
N HIS A 94 -14.76 15.86 -20.33
CA HIS A 94 -15.53 15.05 -21.29
C HIS A 94 -14.79 13.77 -21.62
N PRO A 95 -15.50 12.63 -21.79
CA PRO A 95 -14.91 11.46 -22.41
C PRO A 95 -14.41 11.76 -23.82
N VAL A 96 -13.29 11.17 -24.17
CA VAL A 96 -12.74 11.22 -25.52
C VAL A 96 -12.82 9.84 -26.13
N PHE A 97 -13.28 9.78 -27.36
CA PHE A 97 -13.27 8.56 -28.16
C PHE A 97 -12.38 8.77 -29.39
N ILE A 98 -11.40 7.94 -29.55
CA ILE A 98 -10.48 7.92 -30.68
C ILE A 98 -10.76 6.66 -31.48
N ALA A 99 -11.34 6.86 -32.66
CA ALA A 99 -11.80 5.77 -33.52
C ALA A 99 -10.64 5.01 -34.18
N ASP A 100 -9.54 5.73 -34.47
CA ASP A 100 -8.29 5.16 -34.97
C ASP A 100 -7.12 5.85 -34.27
N THR A 101 -6.29 5.07 -33.61
CA THR A 101 -5.12 5.59 -32.90
C THR A 101 -4.06 6.16 -33.86
N ALA A 102 -4.03 5.75 -35.13
CA ALA A 102 -3.18 6.33 -36.14
C ALA A 102 -3.50 7.79 -36.46
N ASP A 103 -4.78 8.14 -36.40
CA ASP A 103 -5.29 9.49 -36.70
C ASP A 103 -5.31 10.44 -35.51
N TRP A 104 -4.77 10.05 -34.38
CA TRP A 104 -4.77 10.86 -33.16
C TRP A 104 -3.82 12.07 -33.29
N PRO A 105 -4.32 13.31 -33.46
CA PRO A 105 -3.47 14.43 -33.87
C PRO A 105 -2.49 14.90 -32.79
N ASP A 106 -2.89 14.83 -31.53
CA ASP A 106 -2.14 15.41 -30.39
C ASP A 106 -1.25 14.40 -29.68
N LEU A 107 -1.13 13.16 -30.17
CA LEU A 107 -0.35 12.12 -29.51
C LEU A 107 1.07 12.05 -30.10
N ASP A 108 2.04 11.92 -29.18
CA ASP A 108 3.46 11.72 -29.53
C ASP A 108 3.63 10.50 -30.45
N SER A 109 4.47 10.64 -31.48
CA SER A 109 4.68 9.60 -32.49
C SER A 109 5.19 8.29 -31.92
N SER A 110 6.01 8.33 -30.85
CA SER A 110 6.50 7.13 -30.20
C SER A 110 5.38 6.38 -29.45
N VAL A 111 4.43 7.12 -28.87
CA VAL A 111 3.27 6.52 -28.20
C VAL A 111 2.34 5.87 -29.24
N LYS A 112 2.11 6.52 -30.39
CA LYS A 112 1.37 5.92 -31.51
C LYS A 112 1.99 4.61 -31.99
N GLU A 113 3.31 4.60 -32.15
CA GLU A 113 4.02 3.40 -32.57
C GLU A 113 3.93 2.26 -31.55
N ASN A 114 3.99 2.59 -30.25
CA ASN A 114 3.80 1.61 -29.19
C ASN A 114 2.36 1.07 -29.17
N MET A 115 1.34 1.93 -29.37
CA MET A 115 -0.04 1.52 -29.51
C MET A 115 -0.25 0.60 -30.72
N HIS A 116 0.33 0.94 -31.86
CA HIS A 116 0.25 0.12 -33.06
C HIS A 116 0.89 -1.27 -32.83
N ARG A 117 2.08 -1.32 -32.21
CA ARG A 117 2.74 -2.59 -31.84
C ARG A 117 1.91 -3.42 -30.85
N ALA A 118 1.17 -2.75 -29.96
CA ALA A 118 0.29 -3.40 -28.99
C ALA A 118 -1.11 -3.72 -29.58
N HIS A 119 -1.31 -3.52 -30.88
CA HIS A 119 -2.61 -3.73 -31.57
C HIS A 119 -3.77 -2.93 -30.95
N ILE A 120 -3.50 -1.70 -30.48
CA ILE A 120 -4.52 -0.79 -29.96
C ILE A 120 -5.04 0.05 -31.12
N HIS A 121 -6.26 -0.26 -31.59
CA HIS A 121 -6.86 0.40 -32.75
C HIS A 121 -7.74 1.58 -32.37
N ASN A 122 -8.46 1.49 -31.25
CA ASN A 122 -9.30 2.56 -30.74
C ASN A 122 -9.21 2.68 -29.22
N VAL A 123 -9.51 3.88 -28.73
CA VAL A 123 -9.46 4.20 -27.29
C VAL A 123 -10.67 5.03 -26.91
N ALA A 124 -11.33 4.68 -25.83
CA ALA A 124 -12.28 5.53 -25.14
C ALA A 124 -11.74 5.83 -23.74
N ALA A 125 -11.65 7.10 -23.38
CA ALA A 125 -11.05 7.51 -22.13
C ALA A 125 -11.79 8.67 -21.46
N MET A 126 -11.79 8.71 -20.15
CA MET A 126 -12.20 9.85 -19.34
C MET A 126 -11.21 10.04 -18.22
N ALA A 127 -10.72 11.27 -18.03
CA ALA A 127 -9.91 11.66 -16.89
C ALA A 127 -10.63 12.70 -16.04
N PHE A 128 -10.24 12.78 -14.78
CA PHE A 128 -10.82 13.69 -13.80
C PHE A 128 -9.77 14.10 -12.77
N PHE A 129 -9.95 15.29 -12.20
CA PHE A 129 -9.14 15.72 -11.07
C PHE A 129 -9.73 15.23 -9.76
N MET A 130 -8.89 14.64 -8.94
CA MET A 130 -9.18 14.38 -7.53
C MET A 130 -9.13 15.73 -6.76
N PRO A 131 -9.78 15.83 -5.56
CA PRO A 131 -9.76 17.06 -4.76
C PRO A 131 -8.37 17.56 -4.37
N ASP A 132 -7.41 16.63 -4.22
CA ASP A 132 -6.00 16.89 -3.93
C ASP A 132 -5.15 17.18 -5.18
N LYS A 133 -5.80 17.41 -6.33
CA LYS A 133 -5.21 17.68 -7.64
C LYS A 133 -4.49 16.51 -8.30
N ARG A 134 -4.58 15.30 -7.74
CA ARG A 134 -4.19 14.06 -8.44
C ARG A 134 -5.09 13.84 -9.65
N ILE A 135 -4.62 13.05 -10.59
CA ILE A 135 -5.34 12.70 -11.80
C ILE A 135 -5.78 11.24 -11.72
N GLY A 136 -7.07 11.02 -11.87
CA GLY A 136 -7.65 9.71 -12.16
C GLY A 136 -8.05 9.63 -13.62
N ALA A 137 -7.89 8.46 -14.23
CA ALA A 137 -8.37 8.22 -15.59
C ALA A 137 -8.83 6.79 -15.78
N ILE A 138 -9.98 6.60 -16.43
CA ILE A 138 -10.42 5.30 -16.93
C ILE A 138 -10.21 5.26 -18.44
N VAL A 139 -9.61 4.18 -18.92
CA VAL A 139 -9.27 3.97 -20.32
C VAL A 139 -9.76 2.59 -20.76
N LEU A 140 -10.37 2.55 -21.93
CA LEU A 140 -10.85 1.34 -22.59
C LEU A 140 -10.19 1.28 -23.97
N GLU A 141 -9.52 0.19 -24.24
CA GLU A 141 -8.84 -0.09 -25.49
C GLU A 141 -9.63 -1.12 -26.31
N ASN A 142 -9.71 -0.91 -27.62
CA ASN A 142 -10.37 -1.82 -28.57
C ASN A 142 -11.82 -2.14 -28.18
N ILE A 143 -12.63 -1.11 -27.92
CA ILE A 143 -14.08 -1.30 -27.72
C ILE A 143 -14.76 -1.57 -29.04
N HIS A 144 -15.88 -2.30 -29.00
CA HIS A 144 -16.66 -2.58 -30.20
C HIS A 144 -17.21 -1.27 -30.82
N PRO A 145 -17.13 -1.06 -32.12
CA PRO A 145 -17.58 0.19 -32.78
C PRO A 145 -19.00 0.61 -32.41
N ASP A 146 -19.92 -0.35 -32.30
CA ASP A 146 -21.34 -0.11 -31.97
C ASP A 146 -21.52 0.32 -30.48
N ALA A 147 -20.48 0.19 -29.64
CA ALA A 147 -20.51 0.58 -28.23
C ALA A 147 -20.16 2.07 -28.01
N ARG A 148 -19.77 2.81 -29.06
CA ARG A 148 -19.29 4.20 -28.96
C ARG A 148 -20.27 5.14 -28.26
N GLU A 149 -21.53 5.17 -28.67
CA GLU A 149 -22.53 6.05 -28.02
C GLU A 149 -22.78 5.68 -26.56
N GLN A 150 -22.66 4.38 -26.24
CA GLN A 150 -22.83 3.87 -24.90
C GLN A 150 -21.60 4.21 -24.03
N ALA A 151 -20.42 4.18 -24.64
CA ALA A 151 -19.16 4.48 -23.95
C ALA A 151 -19.13 5.92 -23.43
N ASP A 152 -19.63 6.93 -24.17
CA ASP A 152 -19.67 8.32 -23.72
C ASP A 152 -20.49 8.46 -22.43
N GLY A 153 -21.75 8.01 -22.44
CA GLY A 153 -22.61 8.10 -21.26
C GLY A 153 -22.12 7.28 -20.08
N LEU A 154 -21.59 6.08 -20.36
CA LEU A 154 -21.04 5.20 -19.33
C LEU A 154 -19.78 5.79 -18.68
N LEU A 155 -18.84 6.30 -19.48
CA LEU A 155 -17.60 6.87 -18.96
C LEU A 155 -17.85 8.12 -18.11
N ARG A 156 -18.81 8.97 -18.46
CA ARG A 156 -19.22 10.11 -17.62
C ARG A 156 -19.69 9.67 -16.24
N LEU A 157 -20.57 8.67 -16.19
CA LEU A 157 -21.06 8.12 -14.92
C LEU A 157 -19.95 7.39 -14.19
N ALA A 158 -19.16 6.57 -14.88
CA ALA A 158 -18.04 5.83 -14.31
C ALA A 158 -16.98 6.75 -13.69
N GLY A 159 -16.62 7.86 -14.39
CA GLY A 159 -15.66 8.83 -13.87
C GLY A 159 -16.11 9.46 -12.55
N SER A 160 -17.38 9.87 -12.47
CA SER A 160 -17.96 10.41 -11.24
C SER A 160 -17.97 9.38 -10.11
N PHE A 161 -18.28 8.13 -10.44
CA PHE A 161 -18.33 7.04 -9.48
C PHE A 161 -16.95 6.61 -9.01
N LEU A 162 -15.98 6.50 -9.91
CA LEU A 162 -14.59 6.22 -9.62
C LEU A 162 -13.98 7.27 -8.69
N LEU A 163 -14.36 8.54 -8.84
CA LEU A 163 -13.94 9.59 -7.92
C LEU A 163 -14.38 9.28 -6.47
N VAL A 164 -15.60 8.77 -6.28
CA VAL A 164 -16.11 8.38 -4.96
C VAL A 164 -15.39 7.14 -4.44
N LEU A 165 -15.18 6.13 -5.29
CA LEU A 165 -14.49 4.90 -4.91
C LEU A 165 -13.02 5.16 -4.53
N LEU A 166 -12.29 5.95 -5.32
CA LEU A 166 -10.90 6.33 -5.03
C LEU A 166 -10.79 7.11 -3.72
N LYS A 167 -11.70 8.05 -3.48
CA LYS A 167 -11.76 8.75 -2.17
C LYS A 167 -12.03 7.80 -1.02
N GLY A 168 -12.96 6.86 -1.21
CA GLY A 168 -13.27 5.83 -0.21
C GLY A 168 -12.06 4.98 0.10
N ARG A 169 -11.35 4.49 -0.92
CA ARG A 169 -10.09 3.75 -0.79
C ARG A 169 -9.05 4.56 0.01
N ASP A 170 -8.81 5.81 -0.39
CA ASP A 170 -7.82 6.66 0.28
C ASP A 170 -8.17 6.90 1.73
N HIS A 171 -9.47 7.10 2.02
CA HIS A 171 -9.95 7.25 3.39
C HIS A 171 -9.73 5.99 4.24
N ILE A 172 -10.02 4.80 3.66
CA ILE A 172 -9.76 3.52 4.32
C ILE A 172 -8.26 3.34 4.59
N TYR A 173 -7.40 3.65 3.60
CA TYR A 173 -5.96 3.58 3.80
C TYR A 173 -5.44 4.59 4.83
N GLN A 174 -5.96 5.81 4.84
CA GLN A 174 -5.64 6.77 5.89
C GLN A 174 -6.08 6.27 7.26
N MET A 175 -7.29 5.75 7.40
CA MET A 175 -7.77 5.15 8.65
C MET A 175 -6.89 3.97 9.08
N ARG A 176 -6.53 3.06 8.15
CA ARG A 176 -5.63 1.93 8.44
C ARG A 176 -4.24 2.43 8.86
N ASN A 177 -3.68 3.40 8.16
CA ASN A 177 -2.37 3.98 8.51
C ASN A 177 -2.40 4.69 9.87
N HIS A 178 -3.43 5.49 10.16
CA HIS A 178 -3.62 6.06 11.49
C HIS A 178 -3.86 5.00 12.57
N SER A 179 -4.48 3.87 12.19
CA SER A 179 -4.72 2.75 13.11
C SER A 179 -3.50 1.87 13.34
N PHE A 180 -2.54 1.79 12.41
CA PHE A 180 -1.43 0.84 12.46
C PHE A 180 -0.02 1.46 12.59
N ILE A 181 0.11 2.77 12.37
CA ILE A 181 1.40 3.47 12.49
C ILE A 181 1.45 4.27 13.80
N ASP A 182 2.56 4.21 14.49
CA ASP A 182 2.87 5.09 15.62
C ASP A 182 3.25 6.48 15.09
N GLN A 183 2.44 7.48 15.39
CA GLN A 183 2.57 8.83 14.84
C GLN A 183 3.86 9.56 15.26
N MET A 184 4.44 9.16 16.38
CA MET A 184 5.69 9.76 16.88
C MET A 184 6.91 9.20 16.16
N THR A 185 6.94 7.89 15.94
CA THR A 185 8.15 7.17 15.50
C THR A 185 8.10 6.70 14.06
N GLY A 186 6.92 6.65 13.44
CA GLY A 186 6.72 6.13 12.08
C GLY A 186 6.90 4.62 11.94
N VAL A 187 7.10 3.86 13.03
CA VAL A 187 7.06 2.40 13.03
C VAL A 187 5.63 1.90 13.21
N PHE A 188 5.39 0.60 13.07
CA PHE A 188 4.09 0.01 13.39
C PHE A 188 3.76 0.18 14.87
N ASN A 189 2.47 0.40 15.18
CA ASN A 189 2.00 0.53 16.55
C ASN A 189 1.51 -0.80 17.14
N ARG A 190 0.96 -0.77 18.36
CA ARG A 190 0.41 -1.91 19.06
C ARG A 190 -0.72 -2.60 18.29
N ASN A 191 -1.61 -1.84 17.64
CA ASN A 191 -2.71 -2.43 16.88
C ASN A 191 -2.19 -3.23 15.67
N ALA A 192 -1.16 -2.72 14.98
CA ALA A 192 -0.49 -3.45 13.90
C ALA A 192 0.19 -4.74 14.42
N PHE A 193 0.82 -4.69 15.59
CA PHE A 193 1.42 -5.86 16.22
C PHE A 193 0.39 -6.93 16.56
N ASP A 194 -0.75 -6.54 17.14
CA ASP A 194 -1.82 -7.45 17.51
C ASP A 194 -2.46 -8.09 16.26
N ALA A 195 -2.67 -7.32 15.17
CA ALA A 195 -3.11 -7.84 13.89
C ALA A 195 -2.08 -8.76 13.24
N TYR A 196 -0.79 -8.41 13.30
CA TYR A 196 0.30 -9.23 12.77
C TYR A 196 0.35 -10.61 13.43
N GLN A 197 0.18 -10.70 14.75
CA GLN A 197 0.17 -11.96 15.48
C GLN A 197 -0.92 -12.94 15.01
N GLN A 198 -2.06 -12.43 14.51
CA GLN A 198 -3.17 -13.26 14.04
C GLN A 198 -2.94 -13.89 12.66
N HIS A 199 -2.07 -13.29 11.83
CA HIS A 199 -1.90 -13.67 10.42
C HIS A 199 -0.48 -14.14 10.09
N VAL A 200 0.44 -14.10 11.04
CA VAL A 200 1.84 -14.48 10.83
C VAL A 200 1.98 -15.97 10.47
N ASN A 201 2.78 -16.25 9.44
CA ASN A 201 3.09 -17.64 9.07
C ASN A 201 4.11 -18.21 10.05
N CYS A 202 3.69 -19.20 10.82
CA CYS A 202 4.51 -19.85 11.83
C CYS A 202 5.26 -21.10 11.31
N GLN A 203 5.07 -21.50 10.05
CA GLN A 203 5.74 -22.65 9.43
C GLN A 203 7.07 -22.29 8.75
N VAL A 204 7.65 -21.17 9.14
CA VAL A 204 8.88 -20.62 8.56
C VAL A 204 9.86 -20.24 9.67
N SER A 205 11.13 -20.07 9.31
CA SER A 205 12.12 -19.55 10.24
C SER A 205 11.75 -18.16 10.72
N MET A 206 11.91 -17.93 12.02
CA MET A 206 11.47 -16.69 12.66
C MET A 206 12.48 -16.20 13.69
N GLY A 207 12.70 -14.88 13.68
CA GLY A 207 13.48 -14.20 14.70
C GLY A 207 12.65 -13.09 15.34
N VAL A 208 12.80 -12.91 16.64
CA VAL A 208 12.18 -11.83 17.42
C VAL A 208 13.24 -11.11 18.24
N LEU A 209 13.18 -9.78 18.24
CA LEU A 209 13.96 -8.92 19.13
C LEU A 209 13.02 -8.00 19.89
N PHE A 210 13.12 -8.00 21.22
CA PHE A 210 12.53 -6.98 22.10
C PHE A 210 13.57 -5.93 22.46
N ALA A 211 13.15 -4.67 22.50
CA ALA A 211 13.94 -3.55 22.96
C ALA A 211 13.12 -2.68 23.92
N ASP A 212 13.71 -2.34 25.07
CA ASP A 212 13.10 -1.50 26.11
C ASP A 212 14.06 -0.38 26.50
N ILE A 213 13.59 0.87 26.47
CA ILE A 213 14.41 2.03 26.81
C ILE A 213 14.51 2.17 28.32
N ASN A 214 15.71 1.94 28.87
CA ASN A 214 15.94 2.08 30.31
C ASN A 214 15.86 3.54 30.75
N ASN A 215 15.24 3.77 31.92
CA ASN A 215 15.17 5.07 32.56
C ASN A 215 14.49 6.20 31.77
N LEU A 216 13.61 5.89 30.81
CA LEU A 216 12.84 6.91 30.05
C LEU A 216 12.11 7.88 31.01
N LYS A 217 11.48 7.36 32.05
CA LYS A 217 10.82 8.19 33.08
C LYS A 217 11.81 9.19 33.73
N LYS A 218 13.00 8.74 34.11
CA LYS A 218 14.03 9.61 34.69
C LYS A 218 14.45 10.71 33.71
N THR A 219 14.66 10.37 32.44
CA THR A 219 14.93 11.35 31.37
C THR A 219 13.81 12.38 31.25
N ASN A 220 12.55 11.93 31.28
CA ASN A 220 11.39 12.83 31.24
C ASN A 220 11.34 13.77 32.48
N ASP A 221 11.61 13.24 33.66
CA ASP A 221 11.55 14.00 34.92
C ASP A 221 12.71 15.02 35.03
N GLU A 222 13.90 14.70 34.52
CA GLU A 222 15.10 15.54 34.60
C GLU A 222 15.25 16.53 33.43
N GLU A 223 14.90 16.10 32.21
CA GLU A 223 15.13 16.85 30.96
C GLU A 223 13.86 17.27 30.22
N GLY A 224 12.70 16.85 30.73
CA GLY A 224 11.37 17.12 30.15
C GLY A 224 10.96 16.12 29.05
N HIS A 225 9.64 16.04 28.82
CA HIS A 225 9.02 15.08 27.87
C HIS A 225 9.59 15.16 26.44
N ALA A 226 9.96 16.37 25.97
CA ALA A 226 10.57 16.52 24.65
C ALA A 226 11.91 15.76 24.48
N SER A 227 12.65 15.56 25.57
CA SER A 227 13.90 14.77 25.55
C SER A 227 13.61 13.28 25.50
N GLY A 228 12.60 12.81 26.24
CA GLY A 228 12.13 11.44 26.13
C GLY A 228 11.57 11.09 24.76
N ASP A 229 10.80 12.01 24.16
CA ASP A 229 10.26 11.84 22.81
C ASP A 229 11.40 11.72 21.78
N ARG A 230 12.44 12.55 21.89
CA ARG A 230 13.63 12.43 21.04
C ARG A 230 14.34 11.10 21.21
N LEU A 231 14.46 10.61 22.44
CA LEU A 231 15.08 9.31 22.75
C LEU A 231 14.28 8.16 22.13
N ILE A 232 12.96 8.19 22.21
CA ILE A 232 12.05 7.22 21.60
C ILE A 232 12.20 7.25 20.07
N CYS A 233 12.14 8.43 19.44
CA CYS A 233 12.28 8.58 17.99
C CYS A 233 13.66 8.12 17.50
N HIS A 234 14.73 8.43 18.26
CA HIS A 234 16.08 8.01 17.93
C HIS A 234 16.23 6.48 18.00
N THR A 235 15.68 5.86 19.05
CA THR A 235 15.64 4.39 19.18
C THR A 235 14.93 3.76 17.99
N ALA A 236 13.73 4.23 17.65
CA ALA A 236 12.98 3.75 16.51
C ALA A 236 13.76 3.86 15.20
N SER A 237 14.47 4.98 14.99
CA SER A 237 15.29 5.20 13.79
C SER A 237 16.41 4.16 13.67
N ILE A 238 17.12 3.85 14.76
CA ILE A 238 18.15 2.81 14.77
C ILE A 238 17.54 1.44 14.46
N LEU A 239 16.44 1.09 15.10
CA LEU A 239 15.78 -0.19 14.88
C LEU A 239 15.32 -0.34 13.41
N GLN A 240 14.74 0.71 12.82
CA GLN A 240 14.35 0.73 11.42
C GLN A 240 15.54 0.61 10.45
N GLN A 241 16.61 1.35 10.71
CA GLN A 241 17.79 1.35 9.84
C GLN A 241 18.48 -0.01 9.77
N TYR A 242 18.53 -0.74 10.89
CA TYR A 242 19.27 -1.99 11.02
C TYR A 242 18.39 -3.24 11.09
N ARG A 243 17.08 -3.13 10.81
CA ARG A 243 16.12 -4.25 10.83
C ARG A 243 16.34 -5.32 9.75
N HIS A 244 17.07 -5.00 8.66
CA HIS A 244 17.37 -5.95 7.57
C HIS A 244 16.17 -6.81 7.12
N GLY A 245 15.06 -6.16 6.80
CA GLY A 245 13.82 -6.84 6.36
C GLY A 245 12.84 -7.23 7.47
N GLY A 246 13.20 -7.07 8.76
CA GLY A 246 12.25 -7.29 9.87
C GLY A 246 11.19 -6.18 9.97
N GLU A 247 10.04 -6.49 10.54
CA GLU A 247 8.97 -5.54 10.84
C GLU A 247 9.15 -4.96 12.24
N VAL A 248 9.16 -3.62 12.37
CA VAL A 248 9.40 -2.91 13.64
C VAL A 248 8.07 -2.40 14.20
N PHE A 249 7.78 -2.77 15.44
CA PHE A 249 6.58 -2.39 16.18
C PHE A 249 6.94 -1.64 17.45
N ARG A 250 6.19 -0.56 17.77
CA ARG A 250 6.18 0.06 19.08
C ARG A 250 4.95 -0.44 19.83
N ILE A 251 5.15 -1.25 20.87
CA ILE A 251 4.07 -1.95 21.58
C ILE A 251 3.72 -1.30 22.93
N GLY A 252 4.56 -0.41 23.41
CA GLY A 252 4.41 0.34 24.65
C GLY A 252 5.02 1.73 24.54
N GLY A 253 5.08 2.47 25.63
CA GLY A 253 5.69 3.79 25.66
C GLY A 253 7.19 3.77 25.30
N ASP A 254 7.92 2.82 25.85
CA ASP A 254 9.36 2.60 25.76
C ASP A 254 9.73 1.24 25.13
N GLU A 255 8.74 0.44 24.72
CA GLU A 255 8.90 -0.93 24.28
C GLU A 255 8.75 -1.07 22.77
N PHE A 256 9.71 -1.73 22.13
CA PHE A 256 9.72 -2.06 20.73
C PHE A 256 9.92 -3.56 20.51
N VAL A 257 9.36 -4.05 19.41
CA VAL A 257 9.55 -5.42 18.92
C VAL A 257 9.95 -5.38 17.46
N ILE A 258 10.90 -6.23 17.07
CA ILE A 258 11.15 -6.52 15.66
C ILE A 258 10.88 -7.99 15.42
N ILE A 259 10.16 -8.31 14.34
CA ILE A 259 9.87 -9.68 13.91
C ILE A 259 10.41 -9.88 12.50
N TRP A 260 11.16 -10.96 12.31
CA TRP A 260 11.63 -11.43 11.01
C TRP A 260 10.98 -12.76 10.67
N GLN A 261 10.54 -12.91 9.45
CA GLN A 261 10.13 -14.19 8.85
C GLN A 261 11.10 -14.56 7.73
N HIS A 262 11.23 -15.85 7.43
CA HIS A 262 12.13 -16.37 6.39
C HIS A 262 13.59 -15.92 6.56
N VAL A 263 14.05 -15.75 7.80
CA VAL A 263 15.40 -15.30 8.11
C VAL A 263 16.29 -16.47 8.54
N GLU A 264 17.47 -16.56 7.95
CA GLU A 264 18.50 -17.49 8.39
C GLU A 264 19.02 -17.10 9.78
N GLU A 265 19.35 -18.10 10.60
CA GLU A 265 19.85 -17.89 11.97
C GLU A 265 21.04 -16.92 12.01
N ARG A 266 21.98 -17.10 11.09
CA ARG A 266 23.18 -16.26 10.97
C ARG A 266 22.83 -14.79 10.70
N ASP A 267 21.92 -14.53 9.76
CA ASP A 267 21.55 -13.19 9.35
C ASP A 267 20.75 -12.48 10.44
N PHE A 268 19.89 -13.22 11.13
CA PHE A 268 19.19 -12.73 12.32
C PHE A 268 20.16 -12.25 13.40
N TYR A 269 21.11 -13.11 13.81
CA TYR A 269 22.06 -12.72 14.85
C TYR A 269 23.00 -11.61 14.40
N GLN A 270 23.32 -11.54 13.12
CA GLN A 270 24.09 -10.43 12.55
C GLN A 270 23.33 -9.10 12.67
N ALA A 271 22.03 -9.06 12.33
CA ALA A 271 21.18 -7.90 12.51
C ALA A 271 21.10 -7.47 13.98
N CYS A 272 20.85 -8.41 14.89
CA CYS A 272 20.85 -8.14 16.34
C CYS A 272 22.19 -7.56 16.85
N CYS A 273 23.31 -8.09 16.37
CA CYS A 273 24.63 -7.57 16.72
C CYS A 273 24.86 -6.16 16.19
N GLN A 274 24.39 -5.83 14.98
CA GLN A 274 24.49 -4.49 14.43
C GLN A 274 23.65 -3.49 15.22
N ILE A 275 22.40 -3.84 15.55
CA ILE A 275 21.52 -3.01 16.40
C ILE A 275 22.21 -2.74 17.75
N ARG A 276 22.71 -3.78 18.41
CA ARG A 276 23.43 -3.64 19.70
C ARG A 276 24.64 -2.73 19.60
N ARG A 277 25.45 -2.86 18.54
CA ARG A 277 26.63 -2.00 18.31
C ARG A 277 26.24 -0.54 18.13
N GLN A 278 25.17 -0.27 17.38
CA GLN A 278 24.69 1.08 17.14
C GLN A 278 24.15 1.72 18.41
N ILE A 279 23.37 0.99 19.18
CA ILE A 279 22.88 1.43 20.50
C ILE A 279 24.06 1.80 21.42
N ALA A 280 25.08 0.95 21.48
CA ALA A 280 26.27 1.21 22.29
C ALA A 280 27.08 2.41 21.75
N PHE A 281 27.25 2.53 20.43
CA PHE A 281 27.96 3.65 19.82
C PHE A 281 27.29 5.00 20.08
N GLN A 282 25.95 5.01 20.12
CA GLN A 282 25.16 6.20 20.43
C GLN A 282 24.99 6.46 21.94
N ASN A 283 25.64 5.65 22.82
CA ASN A 283 25.51 5.71 24.28
C ASN A 283 24.05 5.62 24.77
N LEU A 284 23.19 4.88 24.07
CA LEU A 284 21.82 4.68 24.47
C LEU A 284 21.69 3.53 25.49
N ASN A 285 20.82 3.71 26.48
CA ASN A 285 20.52 2.71 27.48
C ASN A 285 19.26 1.92 27.12
N ILE A 286 19.43 0.85 26.35
CA ILE A 286 18.32 0.03 25.85
C ILE A 286 18.60 -1.43 26.23
N ALA A 287 17.65 -2.06 26.93
CA ALA A 287 17.68 -3.50 27.16
C ALA A 287 17.24 -4.24 25.89
N LEU A 288 18.01 -5.21 25.46
CA LEU A 288 17.72 -6.04 24.28
C LEU A 288 17.61 -7.50 24.68
N GLY A 289 16.57 -8.16 24.21
CA GLY A 289 16.43 -9.60 24.24
C GLY A 289 16.01 -10.12 22.88
N TYR A 290 16.53 -11.27 22.47
CA TYR A 290 16.21 -11.82 21.15
C TYR A 290 16.23 -13.34 21.17
N HIS A 291 15.42 -13.91 20.29
CA HIS A 291 15.28 -15.36 20.13
C HIS A 291 14.99 -15.69 18.66
N TRP A 292 15.59 -16.79 18.18
CA TRP A 292 15.39 -17.31 16.85
C TRP A 292 14.95 -18.77 16.89
N VAL A 293 14.09 -19.16 15.97
CA VAL A 293 13.65 -20.54 15.76
C VAL A 293 13.66 -20.89 14.28
N ALA A 294 14.04 -22.11 13.94
CA ALA A 294 13.97 -22.60 12.56
C ALA A 294 12.53 -22.74 12.06
N GLU A 295 11.61 -23.02 12.98
CA GLU A 295 10.17 -23.12 12.71
C GLU A 295 9.41 -22.84 14.02
N ALA A 296 8.41 -21.99 13.96
CA ALA A 296 7.59 -21.64 15.12
C ALA A 296 6.40 -22.61 15.28
N VAL A 297 6.66 -23.89 15.44
CA VAL A 297 5.65 -24.99 15.47
C VAL A 297 4.52 -24.72 16.47
N GLN A 298 4.80 -24.06 17.59
CA GLN A 298 3.81 -23.71 18.62
C GLN A 298 3.23 -22.29 18.44
N GLY A 299 3.44 -21.69 17.28
CA GLY A 299 3.02 -20.32 17.00
C GLY A 299 4.01 -19.26 17.45
N LEU A 300 3.68 -17.99 17.22
CA LEU A 300 4.50 -16.84 17.59
C LEU A 300 4.62 -16.61 19.12
N PRO A 301 3.58 -16.85 19.97
CA PRO A 301 3.65 -16.48 21.39
C PRO A 301 4.83 -17.05 22.17
N PRO A 302 5.25 -18.33 22.02
CA PRO A 302 6.43 -18.86 22.72
C PRO A 302 7.74 -18.17 22.30
N VAL A 303 7.86 -17.78 21.02
CA VAL A 303 9.04 -17.09 20.49
C VAL A 303 9.15 -15.69 21.09
N LEU A 304 8.01 -14.96 21.13
CA LEU A 304 7.89 -13.67 21.82
C LEU A 304 8.29 -13.77 23.29
N GLN A 305 7.73 -14.75 24.00
CA GLN A 305 8.00 -14.97 25.43
C GLN A 305 9.49 -15.24 25.70
N ALA A 306 10.15 -16.02 24.86
CA ALA A 306 11.57 -16.29 25.00
C ALA A 306 12.43 -15.04 24.80
N ALA A 307 12.13 -14.23 23.79
CA ALA A 307 12.83 -12.98 23.51
C ALA A 307 12.60 -11.94 24.63
N ASP A 308 11.35 -11.79 25.11
CA ASP A 308 10.99 -10.90 26.22
C ASP A 308 11.73 -11.29 27.51
N LYS A 309 11.79 -12.59 27.83
CA LYS A 309 12.55 -13.08 28.99
C LYS A 309 14.03 -12.67 28.91
N HIS A 310 14.66 -12.81 27.76
CA HIS A 310 16.06 -12.37 27.60
C HIS A 310 16.22 -10.86 27.77
N MET A 311 15.26 -10.06 27.26
CA MET A 311 15.25 -8.61 27.46
C MET A 311 15.11 -8.23 28.93
N TYR A 312 14.20 -8.90 29.65
CA TYR A 312 14.00 -8.67 31.08
C TYR A 312 15.25 -9.02 31.92
N GLU A 313 15.95 -10.11 31.57
CA GLU A 313 17.23 -10.47 32.19
C GLU A 313 18.30 -9.38 31.97
N ALA A 314 18.39 -8.86 30.71
CA ALA A 314 19.29 -7.75 30.38
C ALA A 314 18.95 -6.48 31.19
N LYS A 315 17.66 -6.14 31.31
CA LYS A 315 17.16 -5.00 32.12
C LYS A 315 17.53 -5.14 33.60
N ARG A 316 17.38 -6.34 34.17
CA ARG A 316 17.78 -6.63 35.55
C ARG A 316 19.29 -6.47 35.78
N CYS A 317 20.13 -6.93 34.87
CA CYS A 317 21.58 -6.74 34.95
C CYS A 317 21.98 -5.27 34.94
N TYR A 318 21.34 -4.45 34.11
CA TYR A 318 21.55 -3.01 34.06
C TYR A 318 21.21 -2.34 35.39
N HIS A 319 20.05 -2.62 35.97
CA HIS A 319 19.66 -2.04 37.28
C HIS A 319 20.61 -2.43 38.44
N LYS A 320 21.08 -3.67 38.46
CA LYS A 320 22.05 -4.10 39.48
C LYS A 320 23.39 -3.33 39.40
N GLN A 321 23.85 -3.04 38.18
CA GLN A 321 25.09 -2.27 37.98
C GLN A 321 24.95 -0.79 38.39
N GLN A 322 23.76 -0.22 38.35
CA GLN A 322 23.52 1.15 38.82
C GLN A 322 23.42 1.26 40.33
N VAL A 323 22.96 0.24 41.04
CA VAL A 323 22.87 0.22 42.51
C VAL A 323 24.25 0.00 43.16
N SER A 324 25.22 -0.53 42.40
CA SER A 324 26.58 -0.83 42.88
C SER A 324 27.58 0.30 42.59
N ARG A 325 27.14 1.39 42.03
CA ARG A 325 27.87 2.65 41.80
C ARG A 325 27.33 3.76 42.69
#